data_df77b2262fa5e83b1c036275bb53d436
#
_entry.id   df77b2262fa5e83b1c036275bb53d436
#
_cell.length_a   1.000
_cell.length_b   1.000
_cell.length_c   1.000
_cell.angle_alpha   90.00
_cell.angle_beta   90.00
_cell.angle_gamma   90.00
#
_symmetry.space_group_name_H-M   'P 1'
#
loop_
_entity.id
_entity.type
_entity.pdbx_description
1 polymer ?
#
loop_
_entity_poly.entity_id
_entity_poly.type
_entity_poly.pdbx_seq_one_letter_code
_entity_poly.pdbx_strand_id
1 'polypeptide(L)'
;MNELRRVAANTPGEPQSYDTTSIALHWITAVLVASLWVIAHYIDDFPRGPARINMRSTHVLLGVLLAATISYRIYWRARRGRSLQPINTGRFATLTKVGHVTLYVLLATTIALGVANAWIRGDSFFNLWTIPSIAPGDKALRKQVGEWHELAANTVLIVAGIHALIALTHHFLLHDATLRRMLPRRS
;
A
#
# COMPACT_ATOMS: atom_id res chain seq x y z
N MET A 1 -13.69 -22.76 26.46
CA MET A 1 -13.48 -22.88 25.00
C MET A 1 -12.40 -21.93 24.45
N ASN A 2 -12.02 -20.85 25.14
CA ASN A 2 -10.96 -19.92 24.71
C ASN A 2 -9.53 -20.35 25.08
N GLU A 3 -9.32 -21.10 26.12
CA GLU A 3 -7.97 -21.55 26.53
C GLU A 3 -7.43 -22.66 25.65
N LEU A 4 -8.26 -23.60 25.21
CA LEU A 4 -7.85 -24.67 24.29
C LEU A 4 -7.40 -24.13 22.91
N ARG A 5 -7.98 -23.03 22.45
CA ARG A 5 -7.51 -22.33 21.23
C ARG A 5 -6.18 -21.61 21.42
N ARG A 6 -5.88 -21.14 22.63
CA ARG A 6 -4.57 -20.51 22.95
C ARG A 6 -3.46 -21.54 23.07
N VAL A 7 -3.76 -22.71 23.60
CA VAL A 7 -2.77 -23.82 23.75
C VAL A 7 -2.43 -24.46 22.41
N ALA A 8 -3.41 -24.63 21.51
CA ALA A 8 -3.16 -25.14 20.15
C ALA A 8 -2.35 -24.19 19.26
N ALA A 9 -2.19 -22.92 19.65
CA ALA A 9 -1.40 -21.93 18.91
C ALA A 9 0.10 -21.94 19.25
N ASN A 10 0.52 -22.75 20.21
CA ASN A 10 1.91 -22.81 20.73
C ASN A 10 2.56 -24.19 20.61
N THR A 11 2.28 -24.93 19.54
CA THR A 11 3.06 -26.15 19.25
C THR A 11 4.50 -25.74 18.89
N PRO A 12 5.51 -26.12 19.70
CA PRO A 12 6.91 -25.83 19.38
C PRO A 12 7.28 -26.53 18.08
N GLY A 13 7.61 -25.76 17.04
CA GLY A 13 8.10 -26.29 15.77
C GLY A 13 7.37 -25.84 14.51
N GLU A 14 6.15 -25.32 14.57
CA GLU A 14 5.50 -24.76 13.39
C GLU A 14 5.93 -23.31 13.14
N PRO A 15 6.36 -22.95 11.91
CA PRO A 15 6.68 -21.57 11.58
C PRO A 15 5.42 -20.70 11.71
N GLN A 16 5.40 -19.82 12.71
CA GLN A 16 4.27 -18.96 12.97
C GLN A 16 4.08 -17.99 11.81
N SER A 17 2.99 -18.13 11.04
CA SER A 17 2.59 -17.18 9.98
C SER A 17 1.50 -16.24 10.48
N TYR A 18 1.39 -15.08 9.82
CA TYR A 18 0.24 -14.19 10.02
C TYR A 18 -1.06 -14.88 9.60
N ASP A 19 -2.18 -14.33 10.02
CA ASP A 19 -3.49 -14.81 9.58
C ASP A 19 -3.71 -14.52 8.09
N THR A 20 -4.55 -15.34 7.44
CA THR A 20 -4.80 -15.26 5.99
C THR A 20 -5.27 -13.89 5.55
N THR A 21 -6.08 -13.19 6.35
CA THR A 21 -6.56 -11.84 6.04
C THR A 21 -5.41 -10.83 6.03
N SER A 22 -4.51 -10.88 7.02
CA SER A 22 -3.33 -10.02 7.06
C SER A 22 -2.41 -10.25 5.86
N ILE A 23 -2.20 -11.51 5.47
CA ILE A 23 -1.41 -11.88 4.30
C ILE A 23 -2.09 -11.36 3.01
N ALA A 24 -3.38 -11.63 2.83
CA ALA A 24 -4.12 -11.20 1.65
C ALA A 24 -4.10 -9.68 1.48
N LEU A 25 -4.40 -8.93 2.55
CA LEU A 25 -4.38 -7.47 2.53
C LEU A 25 -2.98 -6.90 2.24
N HIS A 26 -1.92 -7.58 2.69
CA HIS A 26 -0.55 -7.19 2.37
C HIS A 26 -0.29 -7.29 0.87
N TRP A 27 -0.58 -8.44 0.26
CA TRP A 27 -0.32 -8.67 -1.15
C TRP A 27 -1.23 -7.84 -2.05
N ILE A 28 -2.50 -7.66 -1.69
CA ILE A 28 -3.42 -6.74 -2.39
C ILE A 28 -2.84 -5.32 -2.39
N THR A 29 -2.34 -4.84 -1.22
CA THR A 29 -1.69 -3.53 -1.13
C THR A 29 -0.49 -3.44 -2.07
N ALA A 30 0.39 -4.44 -2.08
CA ALA A 30 1.59 -4.44 -2.92
C ALA A 30 1.24 -4.42 -4.42
N VAL A 31 0.25 -5.22 -4.84
CA VAL A 31 -0.24 -5.24 -6.23
C VAL A 31 -0.86 -3.90 -6.62
N LEU A 32 -1.72 -3.33 -5.75
CA LEU A 32 -2.34 -2.02 -6.03
C LEU A 32 -1.31 -0.90 -6.16
N VAL A 33 -0.31 -0.85 -5.27
CA VAL A 33 0.76 0.16 -5.35
C VAL A 33 1.54 0.03 -6.66
N ALA A 34 1.95 -1.18 -7.03
CA ALA A 34 2.66 -1.42 -8.28
C ALA A 34 1.82 -1.05 -9.51
N SER A 35 0.53 -1.47 -9.54
CA SER A 35 -0.39 -1.17 -10.63
C SER A 35 -0.64 0.34 -10.78
N LEU A 36 -0.86 1.04 -9.65
CA LEU A 36 -1.07 2.49 -9.64
C LEU A 36 0.15 3.24 -10.18
N TRP A 37 1.34 2.84 -9.80
CA TRP A 37 2.57 3.45 -10.30
C TRP A 37 2.74 3.21 -11.81
N VAL A 38 2.54 1.98 -12.27
CA VAL A 38 2.61 1.63 -13.69
C VAL A 38 1.59 2.45 -14.50
N ILE A 39 0.31 2.47 -14.07
CA ILE A 39 -0.72 3.22 -14.77
C ILE A 39 -0.37 4.71 -14.82
N ALA A 40 0.09 5.30 -13.71
CA ALA A 40 0.46 6.71 -13.65
C ALA A 40 1.56 7.05 -14.66
N HIS A 41 2.53 6.15 -14.83
CA HIS A 41 3.66 6.33 -15.75
C HIS A 41 3.21 6.42 -17.21
N TYR A 42 2.17 5.71 -17.59
CA TYR A 42 1.67 5.64 -18.98
C TYR A 42 0.46 6.55 -19.27
N ILE A 43 -0.13 7.24 -18.28
CA ILE A 43 -1.33 8.08 -18.50
C ILE A 43 -1.09 9.12 -19.59
N ASP A 44 0.06 9.76 -19.61
CA ASP A 44 0.35 10.86 -20.52
C ASP A 44 0.78 10.40 -21.92
N ASP A 45 1.07 9.13 -22.12
CA ASP A 45 1.33 8.52 -23.43
C ASP A 45 0.04 8.36 -24.24
N PHE A 46 -1.12 8.34 -23.57
CA PHE A 46 -2.40 8.30 -24.28
C PHE A 46 -2.73 9.65 -24.88
N PRO A 47 -3.33 9.70 -26.11
CA PRO A 47 -3.78 10.94 -26.73
C PRO A 47 -4.81 11.64 -25.83
N ARG A 48 -4.81 12.98 -25.87
CA ARG A 48 -5.79 13.78 -25.12
C ARG A 48 -7.21 13.41 -25.59
N GLY A 49 -8.12 13.19 -24.64
CA GLY A 49 -9.50 12.81 -24.90
C GLY A 49 -9.96 11.62 -24.04
N PRO A 50 -11.01 10.89 -24.48
CA PRO A 50 -11.66 9.85 -23.69
C PRO A 50 -10.72 8.76 -23.18
N ALA A 51 -9.74 8.34 -23.98
CA ALA A 51 -8.79 7.29 -23.59
C ALA A 51 -7.95 7.70 -22.37
N ARG A 52 -7.35 8.92 -22.40
CA ARG A 52 -6.58 9.44 -21.27
C ARG A 52 -7.45 9.67 -20.03
N ILE A 53 -8.69 10.12 -20.20
CA ILE A 53 -9.65 10.28 -19.11
C ILE A 53 -9.94 8.92 -18.48
N ASN A 54 -10.18 7.88 -19.26
CA ASN A 54 -10.43 6.54 -18.73
C ASN A 54 -9.23 5.97 -17.98
N MET A 55 -8.01 6.14 -18.48
CA MET A 55 -6.79 5.72 -17.77
C MET A 55 -6.65 6.43 -16.44
N ARG A 56 -6.90 7.75 -16.39
CA ARG A 56 -6.88 8.52 -15.14
C ARG A 56 -7.99 8.10 -14.21
N SER A 57 -9.17 7.86 -14.68
CA SER A 57 -10.30 7.36 -13.88
C SER A 57 -10.01 6.01 -13.27
N THR A 58 -9.35 5.11 -14.02
CA THR A 58 -8.88 3.82 -13.52
C THR A 58 -7.84 4.01 -12.40
N HIS A 59 -6.89 4.94 -12.57
CA HIS A 59 -5.92 5.27 -11.53
C HIS A 59 -6.61 5.78 -10.26
N VAL A 60 -7.56 6.70 -10.39
CA VAL A 60 -8.33 7.23 -9.24
C VAL A 60 -9.13 6.12 -8.55
N LEU A 61 -9.80 5.25 -9.31
CA LEU A 61 -10.57 4.13 -8.77
C LEU A 61 -9.69 3.16 -7.97
N LEU A 62 -8.55 2.77 -8.53
CA LEU A 62 -7.58 1.92 -7.83
C LEU A 62 -6.97 2.62 -6.61
N GLY A 63 -6.81 3.95 -6.66
CA GLY A 63 -6.39 4.76 -5.52
C GLY A 63 -7.41 4.73 -4.37
N VAL A 64 -8.71 4.81 -4.68
CA VAL A 64 -9.80 4.65 -3.69
C VAL A 64 -9.79 3.23 -3.11
N LEU A 65 -9.59 2.22 -3.95
CA LEU A 65 -9.49 0.82 -3.51
C LEU A 65 -8.27 0.62 -2.59
N LEU A 66 -7.13 1.24 -2.91
CA LEU A 66 -5.95 1.23 -2.06
C LEU A 66 -6.24 1.90 -0.71
N ALA A 67 -6.91 3.05 -0.69
CA ALA A 67 -7.30 3.75 0.54
C ALA A 67 -8.20 2.86 1.42
N ALA A 68 -9.20 2.21 0.85
CA ALA A 68 -10.08 1.27 1.55
C ALA A 68 -9.29 0.06 2.09
N THR A 69 -8.39 -0.50 1.28
CA THR A 69 -7.54 -1.65 1.66
C THR A 69 -6.63 -1.30 2.84
N ILE A 70 -5.96 -0.14 2.81
CA ILE A 70 -5.08 0.32 3.90
C ILE A 70 -5.87 0.59 5.17
N SER A 71 -7.02 1.26 5.06
CA SER A 71 -7.91 1.53 6.21
C SER A 71 -8.37 0.24 6.86
N TYR A 72 -8.82 -0.73 6.05
CA TYR A 72 -9.23 -2.03 6.56
C TYR A 72 -8.06 -2.82 7.15
N ARG A 73 -6.86 -2.74 6.56
CA ARG A 73 -5.64 -3.38 7.08
C ARG A 73 -5.24 -2.83 8.45
N ILE A 74 -5.32 -1.51 8.65
CA ILE A 74 -5.07 -0.87 9.94
C ILE A 74 -6.11 -1.33 10.98
N TYR A 75 -7.40 -1.29 10.62
CA TYR A 75 -8.48 -1.76 11.46
C TYR A 75 -8.31 -3.23 11.85
N TRP A 76 -8.05 -4.10 10.86
CA TRP A 76 -7.85 -5.52 11.09
C TRP A 76 -6.71 -5.79 12.05
N ARG A 77 -5.55 -5.17 11.80
CA ARG A 77 -4.37 -5.29 12.65
C ARG A 77 -4.62 -4.83 14.09
N ALA A 78 -5.39 -3.77 14.28
CA ALA A 78 -5.71 -3.22 15.60
C ALA A 78 -6.71 -4.07 16.39
N ARG A 79 -7.63 -4.77 15.71
CA ARG A 79 -8.78 -5.42 16.36
C ARG A 79 -8.75 -6.94 16.31
N ARG A 80 -8.25 -7.54 15.25
CA ARG A 80 -8.38 -8.98 14.98
C ARG A 80 -7.10 -9.64 14.46
N GLY A 81 -6.15 -8.90 13.96
CA GLY A 81 -4.93 -9.42 13.38
C GLY A 81 -4.07 -10.17 14.40
N ARG A 82 -3.48 -11.27 13.97
CA ARG A 82 -2.58 -12.05 14.80
C ARG A 82 -1.29 -11.26 15.05
N SER A 83 -0.94 -11.05 16.30
CA SER A 83 0.35 -10.48 16.69
C SER A 83 1.36 -11.61 16.83
N LEU A 84 2.45 -11.52 16.08
CA LEU A 84 3.57 -12.47 16.19
C LEU A 84 4.72 -11.83 16.95
N GLN A 85 5.45 -12.68 17.69
CA GLN A 85 6.70 -12.25 18.31
C GLN A 85 7.70 -11.79 17.23
N PRO A 86 8.41 -10.67 17.43
CA PRO A 86 9.45 -10.23 16.51
C PRO A 86 10.50 -11.34 16.32
N ILE A 87 10.95 -11.57 15.09
CA ILE A 87 12.07 -12.48 14.80
C ILE A 87 13.36 -11.88 15.32
N ASN A 88 13.51 -10.57 15.14
CA ASN A 88 14.67 -9.80 15.56
C ASN A 88 14.40 -9.09 16.88
N THR A 89 15.44 -8.96 17.71
CA THR A 89 15.41 -8.21 18.98
C THR A 89 16.24 -6.92 18.88
N GLY A 90 16.06 -6.03 19.84
CA GLY A 90 16.85 -4.79 19.92
C GLY A 90 16.67 -3.86 18.74
N ARG A 91 17.78 -3.32 18.20
CA ARG A 91 17.78 -2.29 17.15
C ARG A 91 17.08 -2.74 15.86
N PHE A 92 17.21 -4.00 15.48
CA PHE A 92 16.57 -4.52 14.27
C PHE A 92 15.04 -4.60 14.37
N ALA A 93 14.50 -4.93 15.54
CA ALA A 93 13.05 -4.88 15.77
C ALA A 93 12.51 -3.44 15.62
N THR A 94 13.27 -2.46 16.15
CA THR A 94 12.92 -1.03 16.02
C THR A 94 12.97 -0.59 14.57
N LEU A 95 14.00 -0.95 13.81
CA LEU A 95 14.13 -0.63 12.39
C LEU A 95 12.95 -1.19 11.57
N THR A 96 12.57 -2.44 11.82
CA THR A 96 11.41 -3.07 11.18
C THR A 96 10.12 -2.30 11.48
N LYS A 97 9.91 -1.90 12.72
CA LYS A 97 8.73 -1.09 13.12
C LYS A 97 8.73 0.27 12.44
N VAL A 98 9.87 0.96 12.44
CA VAL A 98 10.03 2.26 11.78
C VAL A 98 9.74 2.14 10.28
N GLY A 99 10.31 1.14 9.59
CA GLY A 99 10.06 0.90 8.16
C GLY A 99 8.58 0.73 7.83
N HIS A 100 7.84 -0.05 8.63
CA HIS A 100 6.40 -0.20 8.43
C HIS A 100 5.63 1.10 8.68
N VAL A 101 5.95 1.83 9.75
CA VAL A 101 5.30 3.13 10.03
C VAL A 101 5.56 4.11 8.90
N THR A 102 6.81 4.18 8.40
CA THR A 102 7.19 5.04 7.27
C THR A 102 6.36 4.70 6.03
N LEU A 103 6.21 3.41 5.69
CA LEU A 103 5.38 3.00 4.56
C LEU A 103 3.91 3.40 4.73
N TYR A 104 3.32 3.23 5.91
CA TYR A 104 1.95 3.66 6.15
C TYR A 104 1.77 5.18 6.04
N VAL A 105 2.70 5.96 6.59
CA VAL A 105 2.67 7.43 6.51
C VAL A 105 2.81 7.88 5.07
N LEU A 106 3.77 7.33 4.32
CA LEU A 106 3.96 7.66 2.91
C LEU A 106 2.74 7.30 2.06
N LEU A 107 2.14 6.13 2.26
CA LEU A 107 0.91 5.73 1.56
C LEU A 107 -0.25 6.67 1.88
N ALA A 108 -0.46 7.02 3.14
CA ALA A 108 -1.51 7.94 3.55
C ALA A 108 -1.30 9.34 2.93
N THR A 109 -0.06 9.84 2.92
CA THR A 109 0.30 11.11 2.28
C THR A 109 0.05 11.07 0.77
N THR A 110 0.48 10.00 0.10
CA THR A 110 0.27 9.83 -1.35
C THR A 110 -1.22 9.79 -1.70
N ILE A 111 -2.02 9.05 -0.93
CA ILE A 111 -3.48 8.99 -1.12
C ILE A 111 -4.11 10.38 -0.92
N ALA A 112 -3.75 11.10 0.15
CA ALA A 112 -4.28 12.43 0.44
C ALA A 112 -3.94 13.43 -0.69
N LEU A 113 -2.69 13.42 -1.18
CA LEU A 113 -2.27 14.24 -2.30
C LEU A 113 -2.98 13.86 -3.61
N GLY A 114 -3.24 12.55 -3.84
CA GLY A 114 -4.01 12.08 -4.99
C GLY A 114 -5.46 12.58 -4.99
N VAL A 115 -6.12 12.52 -3.83
CA VAL A 115 -7.48 13.07 -3.64
C VAL A 115 -7.49 14.59 -3.88
N ALA A 116 -6.54 15.31 -3.28
CA ALA A 116 -6.40 16.75 -3.48
C ALA A 116 -6.18 17.10 -4.96
N ASN A 117 -5.31 16.35 -5.64
CA ASN A 117 -5.03 16.56 -7.06
C ASN A 117 -6.26 16.34 -7.94
N ALA A 118 -7.07 15.29 -7.67
CA ALA A 118 -8.31 15.03 -8.40
C ALA A 118 -9.34 16.17 -8.23
N TRP A 119 -9.48 16.71 -7.02
CA TRP A 119 -10.36 17.84 -6.74
C TRP A 119 -9.88 19.15 -7.34
N ILE A 120 -8.59 19.47 -7.23
CA ILE A 120 -8.01 20.70 -7.82
C ILE A 120 -8.16 20.68 -9.36
N ARG A 121 -7.96 19.52 -9.96
CA ARG A 121 -8.06 19.35 -11.41
C ARG A 121 -9.49 19.40 -11.94
N GLY A 122 -10.47 18.99 -11.13
CA GLY A 122 -11.83 18.75 -11.61
C GLY A 122 -11.85 17.58 -12.59
N ASP A 123 -11.26 16.44 -12.20
CA ASP A 123 -11.15 15.29 -13.11
C ASP A 123 -12.52 14.75 -13.51
N SER A 124 -12.67 14.41 -14.79
CA SER A 124 -13.83 13.65 -15.29
C SER A 124 -13.65 12.17 -14.96
N PHE A 125 -14.70 11.54 -14.46
CA PHE A 125 -14.70 10.14 -14.08
C PHE A 125 -15.38 9.30 -15.17
N PHE A 126 -14.59 8.56 -15.93
CA PHE A 126 -14.99 7.72 -17.08
C PHE A 126 -15.84 8.47 -18.14
N ASN A 127 -15.67 9.77 -18.29
CA ASN A 127 -16.49 10.62 -19.15
C ASN A 127 -18.00 10.63 -18.79
N LEU A 128 -18.36 10.16 -17.60
CA LEU A 128 -19.76 10.10 -17.14
C LEU A 128 -20.14 11.32 -16.32
N TRP A 129 -19.28 11.76 -15.44
CA TRP A 129 -19.46 12.94 -14.59
C TRP A 129 -18.11 13.57 -14.24
N THR A 130 -18.14 14.82 -13.81
CA THR A 130 -16.93 15.58 -13.48
C THR A 130 -16.95 16.00 -12.02
N ILE A 131 -15.83 15.80 -11.35
CA ILE A 131 -15.64 16.28 -9.97
C ILE A 131 -15.57 17.82 -10.03
N PRO A 132 -16.39 18.57 -9.25
CA PRO A 132 -16.26 20.02 -9.20
C PRO A 132 -14.87 20.44 -8.76
N SER A 133 -14.18 21.27 -9.56
CA SER A 133 -12.87 21.78 -9.18
C SER A 133 -13.01 22.77 -8.04
N ILE A 134 -12.16 22.62 -6.99
CA ILE A 134 -12.07 23.56 -5.88
C ILE A 134 -11.15 24.74 -6.16
N ALA A 135 -10.36 24.70 -7.22
CA ALA A 135 -9.45 25.76 -7.64
C ALA A 135 -9.47 25.92 -9.18
N PRO A 136 -10.62 26.30 -9.77
CA PRO A 136 -10.76 26.43 -11.20
C PRO A 136 -9.79 27.48 -11.75
N GLY A 137 -8.95 27.08 -12.71
CA GLY A 137 -7.99 27.98 -13.37
C GLY A 137 -6.64 28.15 -12.66
N ASP A 138 -6.46 27.69 -11.45
CA ASP A 138 -5.16 27.73 -10.77
C ASP A 138 -4.20 26.63 -11.29
N LYS A 139 -3.51 26.97 -12.38
CA LYS A 139 -2.53 26.05 -13.00
C LYS A 139 -1.29 25.82 -12.13
N ALA A 140 -0.92 26.81 -11.32
CA ALA A 140 0.26 26.72 -10.45
C ALA A 140 0.02 25.73 -9.32
N LEU A 141 -1.10 25.86 -8.61
CA LEU A 141 -1.48 24.92 -7.55
C LEU A 141 -1.64 23.49 -8.09
N ARG A 142 -2.32 23.36 -9.23
CA ARG A 142 -2.50 22.06 -9.88
C ARG A 142 -1.16 21.38 -10.21
N LYS A 143 -0.19 22.12 -10.74
CA LYS A 143 1.15 21.62 -11.04
C LYS A 143 1.85 21.21 -9.76
N GLN A 144 1.87 22.07 -8.75
CA GLN A 144 2.55 21.84 -7.48
C GLN A 144 2.02 20.59 -6.76
N VAL A 145 0.71 20.43 -6.63
CA VAL A 145 0.12 19.27 -5.96
C VAL A 145 0.36 17.99 -6.76
N GLY A 146 0.36 18.07 -8.09
CA GLY A 146 0.72 16.96 -8.97
C GLY A 146 2.16 16.50 -8.74
N GLU A 147 3.12 17.43 -8.70
CA GLU A 147 4.53 17.14 -8.43
C GLU A 147 4.75 16.53 -7.04
N TRP A 148 4.05 17.01 -6.03
CA TRP A 148 4.13 16.42 -4.68
C TRP A 148 3.55 15.01 -4.63
N HIS A 149 2.43 14.77 -5.33
CA HIS A 149 1.86 13.42 -5.42
C HIS A 149 2.83 12.45 -6.11
N GLU A 150 3.42 12.86 -7.22
CA GLU A 150 4.42 12.08 -7.94
C GLU A 150 5.66 11.78 -7.09
N LEU A 151 6.20 12.81 -6.41
CA LEU A 151 7.33 12.64 -5.50
C LEU A 151 7.01 11.65 -4.38
N ALA A 152 5.84 11.78 -3.74
CA ALA A 152 5.40 10.87 -2.70
C ALA A 152 5.23 9.44 -3.23
N ALA A 153 4.64 9.25 -4.41
CA ALA A 153 4.45 7.95 -5.03
C ALA A 153 5.79 7.27 -5.38
N ASN A 154 6.74 8.01 -5.95
CA ASN A 154 8.08 7.50 -6.23
C ASN A 154 8.83 7.14 -4.94
N THR A 155 8.67 7.93 -3.88
CA THR A 155 9.25 7.63 -2.55
C THR A 155 8.64 6.35 -1.97
N VAL A 156 7.32 6.16 -2.08
CA VAL A 156 6.66 4.88 -1.69
C VAL A 156 7.31 3.71 -2.41
N LEU A 157 7.50 3.81 -3.73
CA LEU A 157 8.05 2.71 -4.52
C LEU A 157 9.49 2.36 -4.09
N ILE A 158 10.33 3.38 -3.86
CA ILE A 158 11.72 3.19 -3.40
C ILE A 158 11.73 2.50 -2.03
N VAL A 159 10.96 3.01 -1.07
CA VAL A 159 10.92 2.45 0.30
C VAL A 159 10.30 1.05 0.30
N ALA A 160 9.27 0.80 -0.52
CA ALA A 160 8.70 -0.53 -0.68
C ALA A 160 9.68 -1.51 -1.36
N GLY A 161 10.46 -1.03 -2.33
CA GLY A 161 11.55 -1.81 -2.95
C GLY A 161 12.63 -2.21 -1.94
N ILE A 162 13.07 -1.27 -1.10
CA ILE A 162 14.02 -1.54 -0.02
C ILE A 162 13.42 -2.55 0.98
N HIS A 163 12.16 -2.37 1.37
CA HIS A 163 11.44 -3.31 2.24
C HIS A 163 11.39 -4.72 1.65
N ALA A 164 11.08 -4.85 0.37
CA ALA A 164 11.07 -6.14 -0.32
C ALA A 164 12.47 -6.76 -0.40
N LEU A 165 13.49 -5.96 -0.71
CA LEU A 165 14.89 -6.42 -0.78
C LEU A 165 15.36 -6.93 0.59
N ILE A 166 15.05 -6.23 1.69
CA ILE A 166 15.36 -6.70 3.04
C ILE A 166 14.68 -8.05 3.30
N ALA A 167 13.38 -8.20 2.97
CA ALA A 167 12.67 -9.45 3.16
C ALA A 167 13.26 -10.61 2.33
N LEU A 168 13.72 -10.35 1.11
CA LEU A 168 14.41 -11.32 0.25
C LEU A 168 15.78 -11.70 0.82
N THR A 169 16.56 -10.72 1.31
CA THR A 169 17.84 -10.97 1.99
C THR A 169 17.65 -11.86 3.20
N HIS A 170 16.64 -11.59 4.03
CA HIS A 170 16.30 -12.44 5.17
C HIS A 170 15.93 -13.87 4.75
N HIS A 171 15.23 -14.01 3.63
CA HIS A 171 14.82 -15.32 3.13
C HIS A 171 15.96 -16.13 2.55
N PHE A 172 16.78 -15.52 1.66
CA PHE A 172 17.79 -16.25 0.87
C PHE A 172 19.17 -16.28 1.52
N LEU A 173 19.57 -15.24 2.25
CA LEU A 173 20.89 -15.16 2.89
C LEU A 173 20.85 -15.55 4.37
N LEU A 174 19.88 -15.02 5.12
CA LEU A 174 19.78 -15.28 6.57
C LEU A 174 18.92 -16.52 6.89
N HIS A 175 18.22 -17.07 5.89
CA HIS A 175 17.38 -18.28 5.98
C HIS A 175 16.35 -18.24 7.11
N ASP A 176 15.88 -17.04 7.49
CA ASP A 176 14.89 -16.88 8.55
C ASP A 176 13.43 -16.94 8.06
N ALA A 177 12.47 -16.81 8.97
CA ALA A 177 11.05 -16.93 8.66
C ALA A 177 10.40 -15.61 8.23
N THR A 178 11.14 -14.48 8.05
CA THR A 178 10.57 -13.15 7.79
C THR A 178 9.61 -13.14 6.61
N LEU A 179 10.06 -13.56 5.44
CA LEU A 179 9.22 -13.64 4.25
C LEU A 179 8.16 -14.76 4.38
N ARG A 180 8.54 -15.92 4.90
CA ARG A 180 7.64 -17.08 5.05
C ARG A 180 6.42 -16.78 5.90
N ARG A 181 6.51 -15.86 6.88
CA ARG A 181 5.37 -15.41 7.68
C ARG A 181 4.30 -14.68 6.87
N MET A 182 4.67 -14.13 5.70
CA MET A 182 3.79 -13.38 4.78
C MET A 182 3.43 -14.17 3.51
N LEU A 183 3.84 -15.44 3.40
CA LEU A 183 3.42 -16.30 2.29
C LEU A 183 2.16 -17.08 2.65
N PRO A 184 1.24 -17.30 1.68
CA PRO A 184 0.11 -18.19 1.85
C PRO A 184 0.58 -19.59 2.27
N ARG A 185 -0.10 -20.20 3.23
CA ARG A 185 0.16 -21.61 3.57
C ARG A 185 -0.26 -22.46 2.36
N ARG A 186 0.63 -23.30 1.89
CA ARG A 186 0.23 -24.41 1.01
C ARG A 186 -0.55 -25.38 1.88
N SER A 187 -1.83 -25.60 1.52
CA SER A 187 -2.68 -26.66 2.06
C SER A 187 -2.10 -28.01 1.71
#